data_c70ae2b30fd46a7c53593ae405f2de35
#
_entry.id   c70ae2b30fd46a7c53593ae405f2de35
#
_cell.length_a   1.000
_cell.length_b   1.000
_cell.length_c   1.000
_cell.angle_alpha   90.00
_cell.angle_beta   90.00
_cell.angle_gamma   90.00
#
_symmetry.space_group_name_H-M   'P 1'
#
loop_
_entity.id
_entity.type
_entity.pdbx_description
1 polymer ?
#
loop_
_entity_poly.entity_id
_entity_poly.type
_entity_poly.pdbx_seq_one_letter_code
_entity_poly.pdbx_strand_id
1 'polypeptide(L)'
;ENRSHSYGLYQRVATPTNRPTAEATKDYLLGQLFNTLAPQYFARLRNRGEEAYIAASVSYSPLVRGYGQFAWDFVPYSGQDKTALQQILAARAQMPYGFFSDDAFEAEKQKLYDGMKEVLSDDKGLGTPQNFIDIYRNNYLYGTPMREFRQQLEDNLEALVELEADDLRAWLKQRAMGDRNLAFVAYTNSPSVPAIGEQEFLKELSAYNTPVQAAESSESAPITKLIDFKLPAGKITREKKIPSLDATEWTLSNGMKVIYKNLAKELKGEVLFLASAKGGQSI
;
A
#
# COMPACT_ATOMS: atom_id res chain seq x y z
N GLU A 1 -7.28 21.70 20.66
CA GLU A 1 -6.21 20.71 20.94
C GLU A 1 -6.59 19.41 20.26
N ASN A 2 -5.82 19.01 19.26
CA ASN A 2 -6.01 17.72 18.59
C ASN A 2 -5.55 16.62 19.57
N ARG A 3 -6.50 16.04 20.29
CA ARG A 3 -6.28 14.88 21.15
C ARG A 3 -6.33 13.65 20.24
N SER A 4 -5.20 13.11 19.88
CA SER A 4 -5.13 11.92 19.05
C SER A 4 -4.29 10.85 19.72
N HIS A 5 -4.81 9.64 19.72
CA HIS A 5 -4.04 8.44 19.98
C HIS A 5 -3.56 7.88 18.64
N SER A 6 -2.44 7.20 18.65
CA SER A 6 -2.04 6.31 17.57
C SER A 6 -1.63 4.97 18.16
N TYR A 7 -1.88 3.92 17.41
CA TYR A 7 -1.65 2.56 17.86
C TYR A 7 -0.86 1.78 16.83
N GLY A 8 0.01 0.92 17.33
CA GLY A 8 0.75 -0.06 16.54
C GLY A 8 0.47 -1.47 17.04
N LEU A 9 0.18 -2.39 16.12
CA LEU A 9 0.10 -3.81 16.37
C LEU A 9 1.18 -4.49 15.53
N TYR A 10 2.17 -5.10 16.18
CA TYR A 10 3.35 -5.65 15.54
C TYR A 10 3.45 -7.14 15.78
N GLN A 11 3.50 -7.92 14.72
CA GLN A 11 3.66 -9.36 14.79
C GLN A 11 4.97 -9.80 14.20
N ARG A 12 5.86 -10.34 15.02
CA ARG A 12 7.12 -10.92 14.57
C ARG A 12 6.86 -12.34 14.03
N VAL A 13 7.41 -12.62 12.86
CA VAL A 13 7.31 -13.92 12.19
C VAL A 13 8.70 -14.45 11.84
N ALA A 14 8.88 -15.76 11.95
CA ALA A 14 10.15 -16.39 11.59
C ALA A 14 10.35 -16.39 10.07
N THR A 15 11.57 -16.01 9.64
CA THR A 15 12.02 -16.07 8.25
C THR A 15 13.39 -16.76 8.21
N PRO A 16 13.43 -18.12 8.16
CA PRO A 16 14.68 -18.84 8.20
C PRO A 16 15.66 -18.38 7.13
N THR A 17 16.93 -18.16 7.52
CA THR A 17 17.98 -17.66 6.60
C THR A 17 18.60 -18.78 5.76
N ASN A 18 18.58 -20.02 6.25
CA ASN A 18 19.16 -21.20 5.58
C ASN A 18 18.09 -21.95 4.79
N ARG A 19 17.42 -21.29 3.87
CA ARG A 19 16.40 -21.88 3.00
C ARG A 19 16.85 -21.83 1.54
N PRO A 20 16.29 -22.71 0.69
CA PRO A 20 16.55 -22.67 -0.74
C PRO A 20 16.28 -21.28 -1.33
N THR A 21 17.06 -20.89 -2.31
CA THR A 21 16.94 -19.58 -2.97
C THR A 21 15.53 -19.36 -3.54
N ALA A 22 14.96 -20.38 -4.20
CA ALA A 22 13.61 -20.31 -4.75
C ALA A 22 12.54 -19.99 -3.69
N GLU A 23 12.63 -20.62 -2.49
CA GLU A 23 11.73 -20.34 -1.38
C GLU A 23 11.91 -18.90 -0.85
N ALA A 24 13.15 -18.44 -0.76
CA ALA A 24 13.46 -17.07 -0.33
C ALA A 24 12.94 -16.05 -1.35
N THR A 25 13.04 -16.33 -2.64
CA THR A 25 12.51 -15.51 -3.72
C THR A 25 11.00 -15.44 -3.68
N LYS A 26 10.34 -16.61 -3.54
CA LYS A 26 8.86 -16.67 -3.39
C LYS A 26 8.38 -15.84 -2.20
N ASP A 27 9.02 -15.99 -1.06
CA ASP A 27 8.67 -15.25 0.17
C ASP A 27 8.84 -13.73 0.00
N TYR A 28 9.90 -13.31 -0.67
CA TYR A 28 10.14 -11.90 -1.00
C TYR A 28 9.02 -11.35 -1.92
N LEU A 29 8.70 -12.07 -2.99
CA LEU A 29 7.67 -11.63 -3.94
C LEU A 29 6.27 -11.56 -3.31
N LEU A 30 5.91 -12.55 -2.49
CA LEU A 30 4.64 -12.54 -1.74
C LEU A 30 4.57 -11.36 -0.77
N GLY A 31 5.67 -11.02 -0.10
CA GLY A 31 5.75 -9.84 0.73
C GLY A 31 5.60 -8.53 -0.05
N GLN A 32 6.18 -8.43 -1.25
CA GLN A 32 6.00 -7.28 -2.14
C GLN A 32 4.56 -7.15 -2.61
N LEU A 33 3.95 -8.23 -3.12
CA LEU A 33 2.55 -8.24 -3.54
C LEU A 33 1.59 -7.90 -2.39
N PHE A 34 1.84 -8.43 -1.19
CA PHE A 34 1.07 -8.04 -0.03
C PHE A 34 1.15 -6.53 0.24
N ASN A 35 2.35 -5.95 0.19
CA ASN A 35 2.54 -4.52 0.46
C ASN A 35 1.88 -3.60 -0.58
N THR A 36 1.69 -4.06 -1.82
CA THR A 36 0.96 -3.29 -2.84
C THR A 36 -0.57 -3.45 -2.72
N LEU A 37 -1.04 -4.63 -2.29
CA LEU A 37 -2.46 -4.92 -2.11
C LEU A 37 -3.04 -4.33 -0.82
N ALA A 38 -2.24 -4.24 0.24
CA ALA A 38 -2.68 -3.80 1.55
C ALA A 38 -3.30 -2.38 1.56
N PRO A 39 -2.74 -1.36 0.90
CA PRO A 39 -3.36 -0.04 0.81
C PRO A 39 -4.73 -0.05 0.13
N GLN A 40 -4.96 -0.96 -0.83
CA GLN A 40 -6.23 -1.04 -1.55
C GLN A 40 -7.36 -1.53 -0.64
N TYR A 41 -7.07 -2.42 0.31
CA TYR A 41 -8.05 -2.85 1.31
C TYR A 41 -8.58 -1.66 2.12
N PHE A 42 -7.68 -0.85 2.68
CA PHE A 42 -8.07 0.34 3.46
C PHE A 42 -8.75 1.41 2.61
N ALA A 43 -8.34 1.58 1.35
CA ALA A 43 -8.99 2.48 0.42
C ALA A 43 -10.46 2.07 0.15
N ARG A 44 -10.75 0.76 0.02
CA ARG A 44 -12.13 0.27 -0.15
C ARG A 44 -13.00 0.59 1.07
N LEU A 45 -12.49 0.40 2.28
CA LEU A 45 -13.23 0.74 3.51
C LEU A 45 -13.52 2.24 3.58
N ARG A 46 -12.53 3.08 3.27
CA ARG A 46 -12.70 4.54 3.23
C ARG A 46 -13.76 4.98 2.22
N ASN A 47 -13.76 4.39 1.03
CA ASN A 47 -14.73 4.72 0.00
C ASN A 47 -16.18 4.37 0.39
N ARG A 48 -16.37 3.49 1.38
CA ARG A 48 -17.68 3.15 1.94
C ARG A 48 -18.08 4.08 3.11
N GLY A 49 -17.17 4.91 3.62
CA GLY A 49 -17.41 5.75 4.78
C GLY A 49 -17.63 4.97 6.07
N GLU A 50 -17.07 3.77 6.16
CA GLU A 50 -17.26 2.84 7.29
C GLU A 50 -16.09 2.88 8.28
N GLU A 51 -15.03 3.63 7.97
CA GLU A 51 -13.82 3.68 8.78
C GLU A 51 -14.00 4.45 10.08
N ALA A 52 -13.44 3.91 11.17
CA ALA A 52 -13.36 4.57 12.48
C ALA A 52 -11.99 5.23 12.74
N TYR A 53 -11.17 5.41 11.69
CA TYR A 53 -9.81 5.91 11.78
C TYR A 53 -9.51 6.96 10.70
N ILE A 54 -8.66 7.91 11.03
CA ILE A 54 -8.11 8.92 10.11
C ILE A 54 -7.13 8.27 9.13
N ALA A 55 -6.31 7.33 9.64
CA ALA A 55 -5.33 6.58 8.88
C ALA A 55 -5.20 5.16 9.42
N ALA A 56 -5.03 4.20 8.53
CA ALA A 56 -4.65 2.84 8.86
C ALA A 56 -3.78 2.26 7.75
N SER A 57 -2.83 1.44 8.14
CA SER A 57 -1.95 0.73 7.22
C SER A 57 -1.54 -0.62 7.79
N VAL A 58 -1.15 -1.53 6.90
CA VAL A 58 -0.42 -2.73 7.26
C VAL A 58 0.71 -2.94 6.26
N SER A 59 1.84 -3.40 6.75
CA SER A 59 2.99 -3.76 5.91
C SER A 59 3.70 -4.99 6.43
N TYR A 60 4.41 -5.66 5.54
CA TYR A 60 5.36 -6.71 5.88
C TYR A 60 6.77 -6.26 5.52
N SER A 61 7.71 -6.43 6.43
CA SER A 61 9.11 -6.07 6.21
C SER A 61 10.07 -7.01 6.96
N PRO A 62 11.31 -7.16 6.50
CA PRO A 62 12.38 -7.72 7.33
C PRO A 62 12.56 -6.89 8.60
N LEU A 63 12.66 -7.56 9.75
CA LEU A 63 12.90 -6.92 11.06
C LEU A 63 14.35 -7.03 11.48
N VAL A 64 14.81 -8.25 11.61
CA VAL A 64 16.21 -8.61 11.89
C VAL A 64 16.51 -9.94 11.21
N ARG A 65 17.77 -10.37 11.20
CA ARG A 65 18.17 -11.68 10.64
C ARG A 65 17.30 -12.81 11.21
N GLY A 66 16.66 -13.55 10.33
CA GLY A 66 15.79 -14.69 10.68
C GLY A 66 14.37 -14.31 11.11
N TYR A 67 14.01 -13.03 11.07
CA TYR A 67 12.67 -12.57 11.42
C TYR A 67 12.19 -11.46 10.51
N GLY A 68 10.91 -11.55 10.11
CA GLY A 68 10.13 -10.49 9.51
C GLY A 68 9.08 -9.97 10.50
N GLN A 69 8.36 -8.95 10.09
CA GLN A 69 7.32 -8.30 10.89
C GLN A 69 6.14 -7.91 10.01
N PHE A 70 4.92 -8.21 10.48
CA PHE A 70 3.73 -7.49 10.08
C PHE A 70 3.55 -6.32 11.04
N ALA A 71 3.45 -5.11 10.50
CA ALA A 71 3.21 -3.89 11.25
C ALA A 71 1.86 -3.30 10.83
N TRP A 72 0.94 -3.18 11.78
CA TRP A 72 -0.34 -2.50 11.64
C TRP A 72 -0.27 -1.20 12.41
N ASP A 73 -0.47 -0.09 11.75
CA ASP A 73 -0.48 1.22 12.38
C ASP A 73 -1.81 1.91 12.07
N PHE A 74 -2.43 2.53 13.09
CA PHE A 74 -3.68 3.24 12.89
C PHE A 74 -3.84 4.43 13.84
N VAL A 75 -4.57 5.43 13.36
CA VAL A 75 -4.93 6.65 14.09
C VAL A 75 -6.45 6.76 14.08
N PRO A 76 -7.13 6.49 15.20
CA PRO A 76 -8.59 6.55 15.28
C PRO A 76 -9.12 7.99 15.16
N TYR A 77 -10.37 8.14 14.76
CA TYR A 77 -11.11 9.37 15.02
C TYR A 77 -11.29 9.56 16.53
N SER A 78 -11.44 10.81 16.95
CA SER A 78 -11.60 11.13 18.39
C SER A 78 -12.77 10.36 19.02
N GLY A 79 -12.48 9.61 20.08
CA GLY A 79 -13.43 8.76 20.78
C GLY A 79 -13.82 7.45 20.08
N GLN A 80 -13.15 7.11 18.99
CA GLN A 80 -13.42 5.88 18.23
C GLN A 80 -12.33 4.80 18.38
N ASP A 81 -11.47 4.93 19.38
CA ASP A 81 -10.31 4.08 19.59
C ASP A 81 -10.67 2.59 19.58
N LYS A 82 -11.69 2.21 20.31
CA LYS A 82 -12.17 0.83 20.38
C LYS A 82 -12.71 0.32 19.05
N THR A 83 -13.55 1.10 18.38
CA THR A 83 -14.13 0.72 17.09
C THR A 83 -13.05 0.57 16.04
N ALA A 84 -12.06 1.48 16.02
CA ALA A 84 -10.91 1.39 15.15
C ALA A 84 -10.08 0.12 15.41
N LEU A 85 -9.79 -0.20 16.68
CA LEU A 85 -9.11 -1.45 17.05
C LEU A 85 -9.88 -2.68 16.54
N GLN A 86 -11.20 -2.71 16.75
CA GLN A 86 -12.05 -3.82 16.28
C GLN A 86 -11.98 -3.97 14.75
N GLN A 87 -11.99 -2.88 14.00
CA GLN A 87 -11.85 -2.89 12.54
C GLN A 87 -10.48 -3.41 12.11
N ILE A 88 -9.41 -3.01 12.78
CA ILE A 88 -8.05 -3.51 12.49
C ILE A 88 -7.93 -5.00 12.80
N LEU A 89 -8.47 -5.47 13.93
CA LEU A 89 -8.45 -6.88 14.29
C LEU A 89 -9.32 -7.73 13.33
N ALA A 90 -10.47 -7.20 12.89
CA ALA A 90 -11.30 -7.83 11.87
C ALA A 90 -10.58 -7.92 10.52
N ALA A 91 -9.93 -6.84 10.09
CA ALA A 91 -9.11 -6.81 8.88
C ALA A 91 -7.98 -7.86 8.95
N ARG A 92 -7.30 -7.95 10.10
CA ARG A 92 -6.26 -8.95 10.33
C ARG A 92 -6.80 -10.38 10.22
N ALA A 93 -7.95 -10.67 10.83
CA ALA A 93 -8.58 -11.99 10.78
C ALA A 93 -9.01 -12.38 9.35
N GLN A 94 -9.31 -11.40 8.50
CA GLN A 94 -9.73 -11.60 7.11
C GLN A 94 -8.55 -11.68 6.12
N MET A 95 -7.32 -11.35 6.52
CA MET A 95 -6.17 -11.29 5.59
C MET A 95 -6.03 -12.51 4.67
N PRO A 96 -6.15 -13.78 5.17
CA PRO A 96 -6.00 -14.93 4.30
C PRO A 96 -7.25 -15.25 3.46
N TYR A 97 -8.34 -14.51 3.58
CA TYR A 97 -9.61 -14.86 2.97
C TYR A 97 -10.17 -13.80 2.01
N GLY A 98 -10.46 -12.59 2.49
CA GLY A 98 -11.15 -11.54 1.73
C GLY A 98 -10.41 -10.21 1.67
N PHE A 99 -9.11 -10.21 1.93
CA PHE A 99 -8.32 -8.98 1.96
C PHE A 99 -8.08 -8.41 0.56
N PHE A 100 -8.00 -9.26 -0.44
CA PHE A 100 -7.84 -8.91 -1.86
C PHE A 100 -8.60 -9.89 -2.75
N SER A 101 -8.95 -9.47 -3.97
CA SER A 101 -9.51 -10.33 -5.01
C SER A 101 -8.41 -10.92 -5.90
N ASP A 102 -8.74 -11.96 -6.65
CA ASP A 102 -7.84 -12.58 -7.63
C ASP A 102 -7.47 -11.56 -8.73
N ASP A 103 -8.44 -10.77 -9.20
CA ASP A 103 -8.21 -9.73 -10.20
C ASP A 103 -7.25 -8.66 -9.68
N ALA A 104 -7.38 -8.25 -8.42
CA ALA A 104 -6.45 -7.29 -7.81
C ALA A 104 -5.05 -7.88 -7.67
N PHE A 105 -4.94 -9.15 -7.31
CA PHE A 105 -3.66 -9.86 -7.26
C PHE A 105 -3.00 -9.91 -8.63
N GLU A 106 -3.71 -10.34 -9.66
CA GLU A 106 -3.16 -10.43 -11.02
C GLU A 106 -2.77 -9.04 -11.56
N ALA A 107 -3.55 -8.01 -11.28
CA ALA A 107 -3.21 -6.65 -11.67
C ALA A 107 -1.91 -6.15 -11.01
N GLU A 108 -1.71 -6.39 -9.72
CA GLU A 108 -0.47 -6.00 -9.02
C GLU A 108 0.71 -6.89 -9.42
N LYS A 109 0.50 -8.19 -9.64
CA LYS A 109 1.50 -9.10 -10.20
C LYS A 109 2.00 -8.61 -11.57
N GLN A 110 1.09 -8.22 -12.45
CA GLN A 110 1.45 -7.69 -13.77
C GLN A 110 2.26 -6.38 -13.67
N LYS A 111 1.85 -5.44 -12.81
CA LYS A 111 2.61 -4.21 -12.56
C LYS A 111 4.03 -4.48 -12.05
N LEU A 112 4.15 -5.42 -11.11
CA LEU A 112 5.45 -5.82 -10.57
C LEU A 112 6.33 -6.46 -11.65
N TYR A 113 5.74 -7.31 -12.51
CA TYR A 113 6.41 -7.91 -13.65
C TYR A 113 6.91 -6.85 -14.63
N ASP A 114 6.05 -5.93 -15.04
CA ASP A 114 6.39 -4.87 -16.00
C ASP A 114 7.48 -3.94 -15.45
N GLY A 115 7.40 -3.58 -14.15
CA GLY A 115 8.42 -2.79 -13.49
C GLY A 115 9.79 -3.49 -13.45
N MET A 116 9.85 -4.79 -13.18
CA MET A 116 11.09 -5.55 -13.22
C MET A 116 11.64 -5.66 -14.65
N LYS A 117 10.78 -5.83 -15.64
CA LYS A 117 11.15 -5.83 -17.07
C LYS A 117 11.73 -4.49 -17.52
N GLU A 118 11.14 -3.40 -17.09
CA GLU A 118 11.64 -2.06 -17.38
C GLU A 118 13.05 -1.87 -16.82
N VAL A 119 13.28 -2.24 -15.56
CA VAL A 119 14.61 -2.18 -14.93
C VAL A 119 15.62 -3.04 -15.69
N LEU A 120 15.24 -4.26 -16.10
CA LEU A 120 16.12 -5.14 -16.88
C LEU A 120 16.48 -4.58 -18.26
N SER A 121 15.63 -3.74 -18.85
CA SER A 121 15.88 -3.09 -20.14
C SER A 121 16.88 -1.94 -20.07
N ASP A 122 17.12 -1.39 -18.86
CA ASP A 122 18.07 -0.29 -18.62
C ASP A 122 19.40 -0.82 -18.05
N ASP A 123 20.34 -1.16 -18.93
CA ASP A 123 21.67 -1.65 -18.54
C ASP A 123 22.42 -0.69 -17.61
N LYS A 124 22.14 0.61 -17.64
CA LYS A 124 22.81 1.59 -16.79
C LYS A 124 22.30 1.52 -15.34
N GLY A 125 21.05 1.11 -15.14
CA GLY A 125 20.44 0.94 -13.82
C GLY A 125 20.91 -0.32 -13.06
N LEU A 126 21.39 -1.33 -13.79
CA LEU A 126 21.68 -2.65 -13.21
C LEU A 126 23.00 -2.77 -12.46
N GLY A 127 23.95 -1.90 -12.71
CA GLY A 127 25.31 -1.97 -12.13
C GLY A 127 25.64 -0.75 -11.26
N THR A 128 24.68 -0.11 -10.63
CA THR A 128 24.92 1.08 -9.82
C THR A 128 25.62 0.72 -8.51
N PRO A 129 26.48 1.61 -7.94
CA PRO A 129 27.05 1.40 -6.63
C PRO A 129 25.99 1.13 -5.53
N GLN A 130 24.81 1.73 -5.67
CA GLN A 130 23.73 1.54 -4.71
C GLN A 130 23.20 0.09 -4.73
N ASN A 131 23.08 -0.54 -5.89
CA ASN A 131 22.66 -1.94 -6.01
C ASN A 131 23.63 -2.88 -5.26
N PHE A 132 24.95 -2.66 -5.40
CA PHE A 132 25.94 -3.45 -4.66
C PHE A 132 25.86 -3.21 -3.15
N ILE A 133 25.73 -1.96 -2.71
CA ILE A 133 25.55 -1.62 -1.30
C ILE A 133 24.33 -2.34 -0.73
N ASP A 134 23.20 -2.32 -1.45
CA ASP A 134 21.97 -2.96 -1.00
C ASP A 134 22.08 -4.48 -0.94
N ILE A 135 22.74 -5.11 -1.91
CA ILE A 135 23.04 -6.56 -1.89
C ILE A 135 23.86 -6.93 -0.65
N TYR A 136 24.97 -6.23 -0.40
CA TYR A 136 25.86 -6.52 0.74
C TYR A 136 25.18 -6.23 2.06
N ARG A 137 24.47 -5.10 2.17
CA ARG A 137 23.69 -4.73 3.37
C ARG A 137 22.62 -5.78 3.68
N ASN A 138 21.85 -6.19 2.70
CA ASN A 138 20.77 -7.15 2.88
C ASN A 138 21.31 -8.56 3.21
N ASN A 139 22.42 -8.96 2.62
CA ASN A 139 23.10 -10.19 3.03
C ASN A 139 23.57 -10.11 4.48
N TYR A 140 24.26 -9.03 4.87
CA TYR A 140 24.76 -8.86 6.22
C TYR A 140 23.64 -8.81 7.27
N LEU A 141 22.64 -7.97 7.03
CA LEU A 141 21.56 -7.73 8.00
C LEU A 141 20.54 -8.88 8.05
N TYR A 142 20.15 -9.42 6.91
CA TYR A 142 19.02 -10.35 6.80
C TYR A 142 19.39 -11.74 6.32
N GLY A 143 20.64 -11.95 5.88
CA GLY A 143 21.09 -13.24 5.36
C GLY A 143 20.58 -13.58 3.98
N THR A 144 20.17 -12.57 3.18
CA THR A 144 19.74 -12.80 1.80
C THR A 144 20.92 -13.29 0.95
N PRO A 145 20.72 -14.21 -0.01
CA PRO A 145 21.78 -14.66 -0.89
C PRO A 145 22.42 -13.51 -1.66
N MET A 146 23.74 -13.47 -1.74
CA MET A 146 24.47 -12.54 -2.60
C MET A 146 24.42 -13.05 -4.05
N ARG A 147 23.75 -12.30 -4.91
CA ARG A 147 23.68 -12.56 -6.36
C ARG A 147 23.76 -11.25 -7.12
N GLU A 148 24.19 -11.30 -8.35
CA GLU A 148 24.13 -10.13 -9.22
C GLU A 148 22.71 -9.63 -9.36
N PHE A 149 22.53 -8.31 -9.41
CA PHE A 149 21.21 -7.70 -9.42
C PHE A 149 20.37 -8.12 -10.63
N ARG A 150 21.00 -8.23 -11.81
CA ARG A 150 20.36 -8.78 -13.01
C ARG A 150 19.81 -10.18 -12.77
N GLN A 151 20.64 -11.08 -12.25
CA GLN A 151 20.25 -12.45 -11.97
C GLN A 151 19.10 -12.52 -10.94
N GLN A 152 19.12 -11.64 -9.93
CA GLN A 152 18.03 -11.56 -8.96
C GLN A 152 16.70 -11.17 -9.62
N LEU A 153 16.74 -10.20 -10.56
CA LEU A 153 15.54 -9.77 -11.29
C LEU A 153 15.02 -10.86 -12.23
N GLU A 154 15.91 -11.57 -12.93
CA GLU A 154 15.55 -12.69 -13.81
C GLU A 154 14.90 -13.83 -13.01
N ASP A 155 15.50 -14.24 -11.90
CA ASP A 155 14.95 -15.26 -11.00
C ASP A 155 13.60 -14.80 -10.40
N ASN A 156 13.48 -13.52 -10.07
CA ASN A 156 12.22 -12.96 -9.56
C ASN A 156 11.12 -12.99 -10.63
N LEU A 157 11.44 -12.64 -11.88
CA LEU A 157 10.49 -12.70 -12.99
C LEU A 157 10.00 -14.11 -13.25
N GLU A 158 10.91 -15.09 -13.26
CA GLU A 158 10.56 -16.50 -13.44
C GLU A 158 9.64 -16.98 -12.31
N ALA A 159 10.02 -16.72 -11.05
CA ALA A 159 9.21 -17.09 -9.91
C ALA A 159 7.86 -16.36 -9.85
N LEU A 160 7.81 -15.09 -10.28
CA LEU A 160 6.59 -14.28 -10.24
C LEU A 160 5.50 -14.82 -11.17
N VAL A 161 5.89 -15.34 -12.34
CA VAL A 161 4.94 -15.91 -13.31
C VAL A 161 4.16 -17.07 -12.70
N GLU A 162 4.82 -17.91 -11.90
CA GLU A 162 4.26 -19.10 -11.27
C GLU A 162 3.40 -18.82 -10.03
N LEU A 163 3.41 -17.57 -9.51
CA LEU A 163 2.64 -17.23 -8.31
C LEU A 163 1.16 -17.06 -8.62
N GLU A 164 0.33 -17.64 -7.76
CA GLU A 164 -1.12 -17.53 -7.77
C GLU A 164 -1.64 -16.79 -6.52
N ALA A 165 -2.86 -16.28 -6.59
CA ALA A 165 -3.51 -15.61 -5.46
C ALA A 165 -3.58 -16.50 -4.19
N ASP A 166 -3.77 -17.79 -4.39
CA ASP A 166 -3.81 -18.79 -3.31
C ASP A 166 -2.45 -18.98 -2.62
N ASP A 167 -1.33 -18.75 -3.31
CA ASP A 167 -0.02 -18.74 -2.68
C ASP A 167 0.09 -17.61 -1.64
N LEU A 168 -0.40 -16.43 -1.97
CA LEU A 168 -0.42 -15.31 -1.02
C LEU A 168 -1.37 -15.57 0.14
N ARG A 169 -2.55 -16.14 -0.10
CA ARG A 169 -3.49 -16.53 0.97
C ARG A 169 -2.88 -17.56 1.92
N ALA A 170 -2.24 -18.59 1.37
CA ALA A 170 -1.55 -19.62 2.16
C ALA A 170 -0.39 -19.03 2.98
N TRP A 171 0.39 -18.14 2.38
CA TRP A 171 1.48 -17.43 3.02
C TRP A 171 0.99 -16.56 4.19
N LEU A 172 -0.10 -15.79 3.99
CA LEU A 172 -0.73 -14.98 5.03
C LEU A 172 -1.30 -15.85 6.16
N LYS A 173 -1.98 -16.94 5.80
CA LYS A 173 -2.52 -17.89 6.78
C LYS A 173 -1.43 -18.49 7.67
N GLN A 174 -0.30 -18.85 7.08
CA GLN A 174 0.82 -19.45 7.82
C GLN A 174 1.53 -18.42 8.72
N ARG A 175 1.67 -17.17 8.29
CA ARG A 175 2.57 -16.19 8.92
C ARG A 175 1.87 -15.11 9.72
N ALA A 176 0.75 -14.60 9.23
CA ALA A 176 0.09 -13.45 9.82
C ALA A 176 -0.96 -13.80 10.89
N MET A 177 -1.32 -15.09 11.00
CA MET A 177 -2.35 -15.54 11.92
C MET A 177 -1.78 -16.01 13.25
N GLY A 178 -2.63 -16.00 14.28
CA GLY A 178 -2.24 -16.36 15.65
C GLY A 178 -1.90 -15.14 16.52
N ASP A 179 -1.80 -15.38 17.81
CA ASP A 179 -1.57 -14.38 18.85
C ASP A 179 -0.13 -14.39 19.41
N ARG A 180 0.71 -15.29 18.89
CA ARG A 180 2.10 -15.39 19.33
C ARG A 180 2.97 -14.29 18.74
N ASN A 181 3.91 -13.79 19.56
CA ASN A 181 4.86 -12.75 19.18
C ASN A 181 4.19 -11.45 18.71
N LEU A 182 3.07 -11.10 19.35
CA LEU A 182 2.30 -9.91 19.13
C LEU A 182 2.69 -8.85 20.16
N ALA A 183 2.91 -7.61 19.72
CA ALA A 183 3.10 -6.45 20.57
C ALA A 183 2.06 -5.40 20.18
N PHE A 184 1.35 -4.87 21.17
CA PHE A 184 0.45 -3.74 21.01
C PHE A 184 1.06 -2.52 21.69
N VAL A 185 1.15 -1.40 20.96
CA VAL A 185 1.74 -0.16 21.44
C VAL A 185 0.72 0.95 21.27
N ALA A 186 0.47 1.67 22.35
CA ALA A 186 -0.38 2.86 22.34
C ALA A 186 0.49 4.11 22.52
N TYR A 187 0.35 5.07 21.63
CA TYR A 187 0.97 6.39 21.72
C TYR A 187 -0.12 7.41 22.01
N THR A 188 0.08 8.22 23.04
CA THR A 188 -0.84 9.30 23.39
C THR A 188 -0.11 10.63 23.53
N ASN A 189 -0.70 11.68 23.03
CA ASN A 189 -0.25 13.05 23.24
C ASN A 189 -1.02 13.76 24.38
N SER A 190 -1.98 13.06 25.02
CA SER A 190 -2.81 13.63 26.09
C SER A 190 -2.89 12.69 27.28
N PRO A 191 -2.27 13.03 28.40
CA PRO A 191 -2.36 12.22 29.62
C PRO A 191 -3.75 12.21 30.26
N SER A 192 -4.64 13.09 29.86
CA SER A 192 -6.01 13.20 30.39
C SER A 192 -7.04 12.32 29.68
N VAL A 193 -6.67 11.72 28.54
CA VAL A 193 -7.53 10.79 27.81
C VAL A 193 -6.86 9.42 27.86
N PRO A 194 -7.48 8.41 28.47
CA PRO A 194 -6.88 7.08 28.53
C PRO A 194 -6.87 6.44 27.14
N ALA A 195 -5.71 5.93 26.74
CA ALA A 195 -5.58 5.06 25.58
C ALA A 195 -6.12 3.65 25.92
N ILE A 196 -6.32 2.82 24.89
CA ILE A 196 -6.69 1.41 25.08
C ILE A 196 -5.61 0.73 25.92
N GLY A 197 -6.05 0.15 27.05
CA GLY A 197 -5.18 -0.58 27.97
C GLY A 197 -5.06 -2.07 27.61
N GLU A 198 -4.14 -2.76 28.29
CA GLU A 198 -3.84 -4.17 28.05
C GLU A 198 -5.08 -5.07 28.14
N GLN A 199 -5.89 -4.92 29.19
CA GLN A 199 -7.06 -5.78 29.40
C GLN A 199 -8.11 -5.62 28.29
N GLU A 200 -8.32 -4.39 27.84
CA GLU A 200 -9.26 -4.12 26.74
C GLU A 200 -8.73 -4.66 25.43
N PHE A 201 -7.45 -4.46 25.14
CA PHE A 201 -6.81 -5.03 23.97
C PHE A 201 -6.91 -6.57 23.93
N LEU A 202 -6.58 -7.25 25.02
CA LEU A 202 -6.65 -8.72 25.11
C LEU A 202 -8.08 -9.25 24.94
N LYS A 203 -9.07 -8.53 25.49
CA LYS A 203 -10.48 -8.85 25.32
C LYS A 203 -10.89 -8.77 23.84
N GLU A 204 -10.57 -7.67 23.16
CA GLU A 204 -10.91 -7.49 21.75
C GLU A 204 -10.12 -8.49 20.89
N LEU A 205 -8.84 -8.69 21.13
CA LEU A 205 -8.04 -9.69 20.42
C LEU A 205 -8.66 -11.09 20.47
N SER A 206 -9.13 -11.51 21.66
CA SER A 206 -9.74 -12.84 21.84
C SER A 206 -11.03 -13.01 21.01
N ALA A 207 -11.80 -11.93 20.83
CA ALA A 207 -13.03 -11.96 20.05
C ALA A 207 -12.77 -12.14 18.53
N TYR A 208 -11.60 -11.72 18.03
CA TYR A 208 -11.22 -11.80 16.63
C TYR A 208 -10.21 -12.91 16.29
N ASN A 209 -9.83 -13.74 17.26
CA ASN A 209 -8.91 -14.87 17.03
C ASN A 209 -9.54 -16.05 16.31
N THR A 210 -10.85 -16.06 16.13
CA THR A 210 -11.52 -17.08 15.31
C THR A 210 -11.51 -16.59 13.85
N PRO A 211 -10.95 -17.37 12.90
CA PRO A 211 -11.00 -17.01 11.49
C PRO A 211 -12.45 -16.85 11.06
N VAL A 212 -12.86 -15.65 10.78
CA VAL A 212 -14.15 -15.39 10.14
C VAL A 212 -13.95 -15.66 8.67
N GLN A 213 -14.53 -16.75 8.18
CA GLN A 213 -14.68 -16.97 6.75
C GLN A 213 -15.46 -15.76 6.21
N ALA A 214 -14.79 -14.88 5.51
CA ALA A 214 -15.39 -13.66 5.00
C ALA A 214 -16.62 -14.04 4.17
N ALA A 215 -17.74 -13.42 4.44
CA ALA A 215 -18.76 -13.26 3.43
C ALA A 215 -18.04 -12.66 2.20
N GLU A 216 -18.22 -13.30 1.04
CA GLU A 216 -17.63 -12.86 -0.22
C GLU A 216 -17.67 -11.32 -0.27
N SER A 217 -16.52 -10.70 -0.41
CA SER A 217 -16.46 -9.26 -0.59
C SER A 217 -17.30 -8.99 -1.84
N SER A 218 -18.47 -8.45 -1.70
CA SER A 218 -19.25 -7.96 -2.82
C SER A 218 -18.38 -6.86 -3.45
N GLU A 219 -17.59 -7.25 -4.44
CA GLU A 219 -16.90 -6.29 -5.26
C GLU A 219 -17.98 -5.38 -5.83
N SER A 220 -17.91 -4.13 -5.50
CA SER A 220 -18.69 -3.14 -6.24
C SER A 220 -18.27 -3.31 -7.70
N ALA A 221 -19.25 -3.51 -8.59
CA ALA A 221 -19.01 -3.67 -10.01
C ALA A 221 -17.95 -2.65 -10.47
N PRO A 222 -16.99 -3.03 -11.30
CA PRO A 222 -15.92 -2.15 -11.71
C PRO A 222 -16.53 -0.86 -12.26
N ILE A 223 -16.07 0.27 -11.75
CA ILE A 223 -16.50 1.59 -12.24
C ILE A 223 -15.99 1.71 -13.67
N THR A 224 -16.82 1.36 -14.62
CA THR A 224 -16.51 1.40 -16.06
C THR A 224 -16.58 2.81 -16.64
N LYS A 225 -17.19 3.74 -15.89
CA LYS A 225 -17.31 5.15 -16.29
C LYS A 225 -17.10 6.03 -15.05
N LEU A 226 -16.17 6.97 -15.15
CA LEU A 226 -15.97 8.01 -14.13
C LEU A 226 -17.18 8.95 -14.02
N ILE A 227 -17.96 9.10 -15.08
CA ILE A 227 -19.10 10.05 -15.19
C ILE A 227 -20.21 9.39 -16.00
N ASP A 228 -21.43 9.32 -15.43
CA ASP A 228 -22.61 8.72 -16.07
C ASP A 228 -23.42 9.70 -16.91
N PHE A 229 -23.09 10.96 -16.91
CA PHE A 229 -23.78 11.98 -17.65
C PHE A 229 -22.90 12.65 -18.71
N LYS A 230 -23.50 13.16 -19.75
CA LYS A 230 -22.78 13.89 -20.81
C LYS A 230 -22.37 15.26 -20.29
N LEU A 231 -21.06 15.48 -20.16
CA LEU A 231 -20.57 16.79 -19.82
C LEU A 231 -20.88 17.81 -20.93
N PRO A 232 -21.41 18.99 -20.59
CA PRO A 232 -21.57 20.05 -21.56
C PRO A 232 -20.17 20.49 -22.05
N ALA A 233 -20.07 20.74 -23.38
CA ALA A 233 -18.84 21.20 -23.97
C ALA A 233 -18.45 22.58 -23.39
N GLY A 234 -17.27 22.69 -22.81
CA GLY A 234 -16.72 23.96 -22.35
C GLY A 234 -16.26 24.80 -23.55
N LYS A 235 -16.35 26.14 -23.42
CA LYS A 235 -15.80 27.09 -24.40
C LYS A 235 -14.77 27.98 -23.73
N ILE A 236 -13.71 28.32 -24.48
CA ILE A 236 -12.74 29.33 -24.05
C ILE A 236 -13.42 30.70 -24.22
N THR A 237 -13.63 31.43 -23.12
CA THR A 237 -14.24 32.75 -23.11
C THR A 237 -13.20 33.87 -23.12
N ARG A 238 -11.98 33.60 -22.69
CA ARG A 238 -10.86 34.56 -22.67
C ARG A 238 -9.55 33.82 -22.85
N GLU A 239 -8.66 34.40 -23.65
CA GLU A 239 -7.27 33.99 -23.80
C GLU A 239 -6.34 35.14 -23.44
N LYS A 240 -5.29 34.84 -22.66
CA LYS A 240 -4.24 35.79 -22.26
C LYS A 240 -2.89 35.11 -22.37
N LYS A 241 -1.97 35.68 -23.15
CA LYS A 241 -0.57 35.26 -23.18
C LYS A 241 0.18 35.74 -21.96
N ILE A 242 1.04 34.91 -21.40
CA ILE A 242 1.96 35.21 -20.29
C ILE A 242 3.39 35.09 -20.82
N PRO A 243 3.95 36.17 -21.39
CA PRO A 243 5.26 36.12 -22.06
C PRO A 243 6.41 35.71 -21.13
N SER A 244 6.36 36.11 -19.84
CA SER A 244 7.38 35.80 -18.85
C SER A 244 7.50 34.29 -18.56
N LEU A 245 6.45 33.52 -18.83
CA LEU A 245 6.39 32.07 -18.58
C LEU A 245 6.35 31.25 -19.88
N ASP A 246 6.28 31.94 -21.02
CA ASP A 246 5.99 31.30 -22.33
C ASP A 246 4.75 30.41 -22.27
N ALA A 247 3.69 30.91 -21.67
CA ALA A 247 2.44 30.19 -21.42
C ALA A 247 1.23 31.00 -21.88
N THR A 248 0.11 30.28 -22.01
CA THR A 248 -1.20 30.88 -22.32
C THR A 248 -2.20 30.55 -21.22
N GLU A 249 -2.86 31.56 -20.67
CA GLU A 249 -3.99 31.41 -19.75
C GLU A 249 -5.30 31.45 -20.53
N TRP A 250 -6.10 30.41 -20.37
CA TRP A 250 -7.48 30.36 -20.85
C TRP A 250 -8.46 30.45 -19.69
N THR A 251 -9.52 31.23 -19.87
CA THR A 251 -10.68 31.19 -18.98
C THR A 251 -11.80 30.43 -19.70
N LEU A 252 -12.32 29.41 -19.06
CA LEU A 252 -13.40 28.59 -19.61
C LEU A 252 -14.76 29.15 -19.22
N SER A 253 -15.80 28.72 -19.94
CA SER A 253 -17.20 29.19 -19.73
C SER A 253 -17.76 28.85 -18.34
N ASN A 254 -17.19 27.92 -17.63
CA ASN A 254 -17.51 27.58 -16.24
C ASN A 254 -16.66 28.34 -15.20
N GLY A 255 -15.86 29.32 -15.63
CA GLY A 255 -14.97 30.12 -14.76
C GLY A 255 -13.62 29.48 -14.43
N MET A 256 -13.37 28.24 -14.86
CA MET A 256 -12.09 27.57 -14.66
C MET A 256 -10.99 28.29 -15.43
N LYS A 257 -9.81 28.41 -14.80
CA LYS A 257 -8.59 28.90 -15.45
C LYS A 257 -7.69 27.73 -15.80
N VAL A 258 -7.18 27.71 -17.01
CA VAL A 258 -6.23 26.74 -17.51
C VAL A 258 -4.97 27.47 -17.95
N ILE A 259 -3.83 27.10 -17.41
CA ILE A 259 -2.53 27.60 -17.85
C ILE A 259 -1.91 26.50 -18.70
N TYR A 260 -1.71 26.80 -19.97
CA TYR A 260 -1.12 25.87 -20.95
C TYR A 260 0.29 26.35 -21.33
N LYS A 261 1.24 25.43 -21.27
CA LYS A 261 2.60 25.62 -21.74
C LYS A 261 3.03 24.40 -22.58
N ASN A 262 3.62 24.66 -23.75
CA ASN A 262 4.17 23.60 -24.58
C ASN A 262 5.61 23.31 -24.14
N LEU A 263 5.83 22.12 -23.61
CA LEU A 263 7.15 21.61 -23.16
C LEU A 263 7.66 20.47 -24.06
N ALA A 264 7.31 20.48 -25.35
CA ALA A 264 7.66 19.40 -26.29
C ALA A 264 9.15 19.08 -26.40
N LYS A 265 10.03 20.05 -26.05
CA LYS A 265 11.49 19.86 -26.03
C LYS A 265 11.95 19.16 -24.75
N GLU A 266 11.28 19.38 -23.64
CA GLU A 266 11.63 18.85 -22.32
C GLU A 266 10.95 17.51 -22.02
N LEU A 267 9.69 17.33 -22.43
CA LEU A 267 8.84 16.20 -22.06
C LEU A 267 8.60 15.17 -23.18
N LYS A 268 9.36 15.17 -24.26
CA LYS A 268 9.41 14.12 -25.33
C LYS A 268 8.08 13.36 -25.56
N GLY A 269 6.96 14.07 -25.70
CA GLY A 269 5.65 13.47 -25.97
C GLY A 269 4.81 13.15 -24.73
N GLU A 270 5.29 13.45 -23.53
CA GLU A 270 4.49 13.34 -22.30
C GLU A 270 3.56 14.55 -22.12
N VAL A 271 2.43 14.33 -21.48
CA VAL A 271 1.48 15.38 -21.06
C VAL A 271 1.39 15.37 -19.54
N LEU A 272 1.83 16.45 -18.91
CA LEU A 272 1.64 16.65 -17.48
C LEU A 272 0.37 17.48 -17.25
N PHE A 273 -0.58 16.91 -16.51
CA PHE A 273 -1.81 17.60 -16.11
C PHE A 273 -1.86 17.76 -14.59
N LEU A 274 -1.97 18.99 -14.12
CA LEU A 274 -2.15 19.32 -12.70
C LEU A 274 -3.42 20.16 -12.55
N ALA A 275 -4.35 19.72 -11.71
CA ALA A 275 -5.55 20.46 -11.38
C ALA A 275 -5.62 20.72 -9.87
N SER A 276 -6.00 21.95 -9.49
CA SER A 276 -6.25 22.31 -8.10
C SER A 276 -7.54 23.12 -7.98
N ALA A 277 -8.31 22.88 -6.94
CA ALA A 277 -9.49 23.64 -6.59
C ALA A 277 -9.39 24.10 -5.13
N LYS A 278 -10.06 25.21 -4.81
CA LYS A 278 -10.26 25.61 -3.42
C LYS A 278 -11.22 24.60 -2.78
N GLY A 279 -10.85 24.06 -1.66
CA GLY A 279 -11.58 23.06 -0.93
C GLY A 279 -10.63 22.16 -0.17
N GLY A 280 -11.13 21.22 0.57
CA GLY A 280 -10.35 20.25 1.34
C GLY A 280 -11.25 19.52 2.33
N GLN A 281 -10.66 18.84 3.30
CA GLN A 281 -11.39 18.10 4.33
C GLN A 281 -12.16 19.01 5.33
N SER A 282 -12.06 20.33 5.19
CA SER A 282 -12.69 21.31 6.07
C SER A 282 -13.92 21.99 5.47
N ILE A 283 -14.53 21.41 4.42
CA ILE A 283 -15.81 21.86 3.86
C ILE A 283 -16.93 21.00 4.40
#